data_d5bc469897b98fb724abc66aa94f3c31
#
_entry.id   d5bc469897b98fb724abc66aa94f3c31
#
_cell.length_a   1.000
_cell.length_b   1.000
_cell.length_c   1.000
_cell.angle_alpha   90.00
_cell.angle_beta   90.00
_cell.angle_gamma   90.00
#
_symmetry.space_group_name_H-M   'P 1'
#
loop_
_entity.id
_entity.type
_entity.pdbx_description
1 polymer ?
#
loop_
_entity_poly.entity_id
_entity_poly.type
_entity_poly.pdbx_seq_one_letter_code
_entity_poly.pdbx_strand_id
1 'polypeptide(L)'
;PVLIAASLVSSIRLDLLCLCLAFSICIQIGANFANDYFDCLKGADTSDRVGPSRAAQSGWIALPRLKRGMYLVFVLAALISLPLLARGGAWGFWIVGLSILFAVWYTAGSRPLGYLGLG
;
A
#
# COMPACT_ATOMS: atom_id res chain seq x y z
N PRO A 1 -3.00 10.22 -8.60
CA PRO A 1 -2.20 10.01 -9.83
C PRO A 1 -3.02 9.44 -10.98
N VAL A 2 -3.84 8.37 -10.74
CA VAL A 2 -4.59 7.68 -11.80
C VAL A 2 -5.56 8.61 -12.53
N LEU A 3 -6.33 9.43 -11.80
CA LEU A 3 -7.28 10.38 -12.38
C LEU A 3 -6.55 11.49 -13.17
N ILE A 4 -5.40 11.95 -12.68
CA ILE A 4 -4.58 12.93 -13.39
C ILE A 4 -4.04 12.31 -14.69
N ALA A 5 -3.53 11.08 -14.65
CA ALA A 5 -3.08 10.39 -15.85
C ALA A 5 -4.23 10.22 -16.86
N ALA A 6 -5.44 9.89 -16.40
CA ALA A 6 -6.61 9.77 -17.24
C ALA A 6 -7.00 11.09 -17.95
N SER A 7 -6.78 12.24 -17.31
CA SER A 7 -7.08 13.54 -17.92
C SER A 7 -6.08 13.97 -19.02
N LEU A 8 -4.94 13.29 -19.11
CA LEU A 8 -3.88 13.61 -20.08
C LEU A 8 -3.93 12.76 -21.36
N VAL A 9 -4.81 11.75 -21.41
CA VAL A 9 -4.93 10.87 -22.58
C VAL A 9 -6.16 11.26 -23.42
N SER A 10 -6.04 11.15 -24.74
CA SER A 10 -7.09 11.49 -25.69
C SER A 10 -8.26 10.45 -25.70
N SER A 11 -7.99 9.23 -25.25
CA SER A 11 -9.01 8.18 -25.15
C SER A 11 -8.81 7.38 -23.86
N ILE A 12 -9.86 7.27 -23.05
CA ILE A 12 -9.81 6.57 -21.76
C ILE A 12 -10.34 5.16 -21.95
N ARG A 13 -9.54 4.20 -21.58
CA ARG A 13 -9.95 2.81 -21.43
C ARG A 13 -10.45 2.58 -20.01
N LEU A 14 -11.78 2.52 -19.85
CA LEU A 14 -12.42 2.40 -18.54
C LEU A 14 -12.01 1.12 -17.80
N ASP A 15 -11.80 0.02 -18.51
CA ASP A 15 -11.33 -1.24 -17.93
C ASP A 15 -9.95 -1.06 -17.24
N LEU A 16 -9.00 -0.42 -17.91
CA LEU A 16 -7.67 -0.13 -17.35
C LEU A 16 -7.74 0.90 -16.22
N LEU A 17 -8.55 1.93 -16.39
CA LEU A 17 -8.74 2.94 -15.35
C LEU A 17 -9.25 2.31 -14.05
N CYS A 18 -10.27 1.46 -14.12
CA CYS A 18 -10.82 0.76 -12.96
C CYS A 18 -9.79 -0.17 -12.31
N LEU A 19 -9.02 -0.92 -13.12
CA LEU A 19 -7.95 -1.79 -12.59
C LEU A 19 -6.85 -0.98 -11.89
N CYS A 20 -6.40 0.13 -12.48
CA CYS A 20 -5.40 1.01 -11.88
C CYS A 20 -5.90 1.64 -10.57
N LEU A 21 -7.16 2.07 -10.53
CA LEU A 21 -7.78 2.62 -9.32
C LEU A 21 -7.88 1.55 -8.23
N ALA A 22 -8.39 0.36 -8.56
CA ALA A 22 -8.51 -0.75 -7.62
C ALA A 22 -7.13 -1.17 -7.07
N PHE A 23 -6.12 -1.30 -7.93
CA PHE A 23 -4.74 -1.58 -7.53
C PHE A 23 -4.21 -0.50 -6.58
N SER A 24 -4.37 0.78 -6.93
CA SER A 24 -3.89 1.91 -6.11
C SER A 24 -4.56 1.94 -4.72
N ILE A 25 -5.87 1.66 -4.66
CA ILE A 25 -6.62 1.57 -3.40
C ILE A 25 -6.10 0.41 -2.54
N CYS A 26 -5.87 -0.77 -3.15
CA CYS A 26 -5.32 -1.90 -2.42
C CYS A 26 -3.92 -1.60 -1.88
N ILE A 27 -3.03 -0.99 -2.68
CA ILE A 27 -1.70 -0.59 -2.21
C ILE A 27 -1.80 0.40 -1.04
N GLN A 28 -2.70 1.39 -1.12
CA GLN A 28 -2.89 2.37 -0.04
C GLN A 28 -3.40 1.73 1.25
N ILE A 29 -4.38 0.83 1.16
CA ILE A 29 -4.91 0.09 2.33
C ILE A 29 -3.82 -0.82 2.90
N GLY A 30 -3.10 -1.55 2.04
CA GLY A 30 -2.01 -2.44 2.44
C GLY A 30 -0.88 -1.68 3.13
N ALA A 31 -0.48 -0.51 2.62
CA ALA A 31 0.51 0.35 3.25
C ALA A 31 0.06 0.84 4.63
N ASN A 32 -1.22 1.25 4.78
CA ASN A 32 -1.75 1.65 6.08
C ASN A 32 -1.76 0.49 7.10
N PHE A 33 -2.13 -0.72 6.65
CA PHE A 33 -2.06 -1.90 7.53
C PHE A 33 -0.62 -2.27 7.89
N ALA A 34 0.32 -2.14 6.95
CA ALA A 34 1.74 -2.35 7.22
C ALA A 34 2.27 -1.33 8.25
N ASN A 35 1.95 -0.05 8.06
CA ASN A 35 2.33 1.01 8.99
C ASN A 35 1.80 0.72 10.40
N ASP A 36 0.49 0.47 10.54
CA ASP A 36 -0.14 0.20 11.83
C ASP A 36 0.46 -1.06 12.49
N TYR A 37 0.71 -2.11 11.72
CA TYR A 37 1.32 -3.35 12.21
C TYR A 37 2.76 -3.16 12.68
N PHE A 38 3.63 -2.57 11.85
CA PHE A 38 5.06 -2.45 12.16
C PHE A 38 5.34 -1.36 13.18
N ASP A 39 4.60 -0.26 13.18
CA ASP A 39 4.74 0.80 14.18
C ASP A 39 4.33 0.30 15.57
N CYS A 40 3.26 -0.48 15.65
CA CYS A 40 2.85 -1.14 16.89
C CYS A 40 3.91 -2.13 17.40
N LEU A 41 4.50 -2.95 16.50
CA LEU A 41 5.58 -3.90 16.86
C LEU A 41 6.84 -3.19 17.38
N LYS A 42 7.16 -2.01 16.83
CA LYS A 42 8.34 -1.23 17.23
C LYS A 42 8.10 -0.33 18.44
N GLY A 43 6.86 -0.26 18.94
CA GLY A 43 6.48 0.66 20.01
C GLY A 43 6.64 2.14 19.61
N ALA A 44 6.59 2.43 18.30
CA ALA A 44 6.74 3.79 17.77
C ALA A 44 5.48 4.64 18.01
N ASP A 45 4.35 4.01 18.20
CA ASP A 45 3.08 4.67 18.52
C ASP A 45 2.94 4.83 20.03
N THR A 46 3.40 5.95 20.58
CA THR A 46 3.23 6.32 21.99
C THR A 46 1.93 7.08 22.21
N SER A 47 1.51 7.21 23.51
CA SER A 47 0.34 8.02 23.91
C SER A 47 0.47 9.51 23.51
N ASP A 48 1.71 10.00 23.35
CA ASP A 48 2.01 11.39 23.05
C ASP A 48 2.01 11.71 21.56
N ARG A 49 1.65 10.73 20.72
CA ARG A 49 1.61 10.89 19.28
C ARG A 49 0.55 11.89 18.86
N VAL A 50 0.94 12.88 18.07
CA VAL A 50 0.03 13.81 17.41
C VAL A 50 -0.51 13.15 16.13
N GLY A 51 -1.78 12.77 16.10
CA GLY A 51 -2.44 12.18 14.95
C GLY A 51 -3.61 11.25 15.31
N PRO A 52 -4.33 10.72 14.32
CA PRO A 52 -5.43 9.80 14.60
C PRO A 52 -4.93 8.52 15.27
N SER A 53 -5.75 7.97 16.18
CA SER A 53 -5.45 6.72 16.88
C SER A 53 -5.28 5.55 15.92
N ARG A 54 -4.27 4.72 16.14
CA ARG A 54 -4.01 3.50 15.37
C ARG A 54 -4.85 2.35 15.90
N ALA A 55 -5.40 1.54 15.01
CA ALA A 55 -6.31 0.45 15.38
C ALA A 55 -5.62 -0.64 16.23
N ALA A 56 -4.36 -0.95 15.94
CA ALA A 56 -3.57 -1.91 16.71
C ALA A 56 -3.22 -1.37 18.09
N GLN A 57 -2.73 -0.14 18.19
CA GLN A 57 -2.37 0.51 19.45
C GLN A 57 -3.58 0.70 20.37
N SER A 58 -4.74 1.08 19.80
CA SER A 58 -5.99 1.25 20.56
C SER A 58 -6.64 -0.07 20.97
N GLY A 59 -6.06 -1.21 20.57
CA GLY A 59 -6.63 -2.53 20.88
C GLY A 59 -7.89 -2.87 20.08
N TRP A 60 -8.29 -2.05 19.11
CA TRP A 60 -9.49 -2.31 18.28
C TRP A 60 -9.32 -3.54 17.40
N ILE A 61 -8.10 -3.79 16.91
CA ILE A 61 -7.78 -4.93 16.06
C ILE A 61 -6.53 -5.62 16.62
N ALA A 62 -6.66 -6.94 16.86
CA ALA A 62 -5.52 -7.75 17.28
C ALA A 62 -4.45 -7.82 16.17
N LEU A 63 -3.18 -7.71 16.53
CA LEU A 63 -2.03 -7.75 15.59
C LEU A 63 -2.07 -8.91 14.58
N PRO A 64 -2.43 -10.16 14.97
CA PRO A 64 -2.54 -11.26 14.01
C PRO A 64 -3.62 -11.04 12.94
N ARG A 65 -4.73 -10.39 13.30
CA ARG A 65 -5.79 -10.04 12.33
C ARG A 65 -5.34 -8.96 11.37
N LEU A 66 -4.67 -7.93 11.90
CA LEU A 66 -4.09 -6.84 11.09
C LEU A 66 -3.06 -7.38 10.11
N LYS A 67 -2.16 -8.26 10.56
CA LYS A 67 -1.17 -8.95 9.71
C LYS A 67 -1.85 -9.74 8.58
N ARG A 68 -2.89 -10.52 8.89
CA ARG A 68 -3.64 -11.27 7.87
C ARG A 68 -4.30 -10.33 6.86
N GLY A 69 -4.94 -9.25 7.34
CA GLY A 69 -5.54 -8.23 6.48
C GLY A 69 -4.53 -7.60 5.54
N MET A 70 -3.35 -7.25 6.04
CA MET A 70 -2.24 -6.72 5.24
C MET A 70 -1.86 -7.68 4.10
N TYR A 71 -1.62 -8.96 4.41
CA TYR A 71 -1.28 -9.95 3.38
C TYR A 71 -2.40 -10.16 2.37
N LEU A 72 -3.65 -10.26 2.82
CA LEU A 72 -4.81 -10.43 1.93
C LEU A 72 -4.93 -9.26 0.94
N VAL A 73 -4.74 -8.02 1.40
CA VAL A 73 -4.84 -6.84 0.54
C VAL A 73 -3.69 -6.79 -0.46
N PHE A 74 -2.45 -7.12 -0.07
CA PHE A 74 -1.33 -7.18 -1.02
C PHE A 74 -1.47 -8.32 -2.03
N VAL A 75 -1.99 -9.49 -1.62
CA VAL A 75 -2.31 -10.57 -2.56
C VAL A 75 -3.39 -10.12 -3.54
N LEU A 76 -4.44 -9.46 -3.07
CA LEU A 76 -5.49 -8.91 -3.92
C LEU A 76 -4.92 -7.87 -4.91
N ALA A 77 -4.04 -6.97 -4.45
CA ALA A 77 -3.35 -6.02 -5.32
C ALA A 77 -2.54 -6.74 -6.41
N ALA A 78 -1.79 -7.79 -6.04
CA ALA A 78 -1.04 -8.60 -7.00
C ALA A 78 -1.95 -9.27 -8.04
N LEU A 79 -3.08 -9.84 -7.62
CA LEU A 79 -4.06 -10.44 -8.54
C LEU A 79 -4.68 -9.41 -9.49
N ILE A 80 -5.08 -8.24 -8.98
CA ILE A 80 -5.63 -7.14 -9.78
C ILE A 80 -4.58 -6.63 -10.79
N SER A 81 -3.29 -6.70 -10.44
CA SER A 81 -2.22 -6.25 -11.33
C SER A 81 -1.96 -7.18 -12.52
N LEU A 82 -2.38 -8.44 -12.50
CA LEU A 82 -2.08 -9.39 -13.58
C LEU A 82 -2.50 -8.91 -14.99
N PRO A 83 -3.73 -8.39 -15.20
CA PRO A 83 -4.10 -7.83 -16.50
C PRO A 83 -3.29 -6.57 -16.87
N LEU A 84 -2.86 -5.78 -15.88
CA LEU A 84 -2.01 -4.60 -16.09
C LEU A 84 -0.61 -5.02 -16.52
N LEU A 85 -0.04 -6.07 -15.92
CA LEU A 85 1.25 -6.65 -16.29
C LEU A 85 1.22 -7.22 -17.70
N ALA A 86 0.16 -7.94 -18.08
CA ALA A 86 0.00 -8.49 -19.41
C ALA A 86 0.01 -7.44 -20.53
N ARG A 87 -0.41 -6.21 -20.21
CA ARG A 87 -0.47 -5.07 -21.14
C ARG A 87 0.71 -4.11 -21.02
N GLY A 88 1.24 -3.94 -19.81
CA GLY A 88 2.33 -3.02 -19.50
C GLY A 88 3.73 -3.60 -19.73
N GLY A 89 3.82 -4.91 -19.98
CA GLY A 89 5.10 -5.58 -20.21
C GLY A 89 6.10 -5.36 -19.05
N ALA A 90 7.38 -5.22 -19.38
CA ALA A 90 8.44 -5.04 -18.39
C ALA A 90 8.24 -3.81 -17.49
N TRP A 91 7.75 -2.69 -18.03
CA TRP A 91 7.48 -1.48 -17.24
C TRP A 91 6.37 -1.70 -16.22
N GLY A 92 5.29 -2.40 -16.61
CA GLY A 92 4.21 -2.77 -15.70
C GLY A 92 4.73 -3.60 -14.53
N PHE A 93 5.60 -4.57 -14.80
CA PHE A 93 6.23 -5.41 -13.79
C PHE A 93 7.02 -4.57 -12.76
N TRP A 94 7.89 -3.67 -13.22
CA TRP A 94 8.65 -2.81 -12.32
C TRP A 94 7.77 -1.89 -11.49
N ILE A 95 6.76 -1.26 -12.10
CA ILE A 95 5.85 -0.36 -11.38
C ILE A 95 5.10 -1.12 -10.29
N VAL A 96 4.51 -2.25 -10.59
CA VAL A 96 3.77 -3.07 -9.62
C VAL A 96 4.69 -3.58 -8.51
N GLY A 97 5.83 -4.16 -8.88
CA GLY A 97 6.80 -4.71 -7.92
C GLY A 97 7.34 -3.64 -6.97
N LEU A 98 7.76 -2.50 -7.49
CA LEU A 98 8.27 -1.38 -6.68
C LEU A 98 7.17 -0.77 -5.82
N SER A 99 5.93 -0.67 -6.29
CA SER A 99 4.81 -0.16 -5.49
C SER A 99 4.57 -1.01 -4.24
N ILE A 100 4.53 -2.33 -4.39
CA ILE A 100 4.37 -3.25 -3.26
C ILE A 100 5.60 -3.20 -2.33
N LEU A 101 6.80 -3.24 -2.92
CA LEU A 101 8.05 -3.18 -2.17
C LEU A 101 8.13 -1.93 -1.29
N PHE A 102 7.92 -0.75 -1.87
CA PHE A 102 7.99 0.51 -1.13
C PHE A 102 6.85 0.69 -0.13
N ALA A 103 5.65 0.20 -0.44
CA ALA A 103 4.53 0.22 0.49
C ALA A 103 4.85 -0.54 1.80
N VAL A 104 5.57 -1.65 1.70
CA VAL A 104 6.02 -2.41 2.87
C VAL A 104 7.28 -1.80 3.50
N TRP A 105 8.28 -1.45 2.70
CA TRP A 105 9.58 -0.94 3.20
C TRP A 105 9.46 0.41 3.88
N TYR A 106 8.39 1.15 3.65
CA TYR A 106 8.17 2.43 4.30
C TYR A 106 8.22 2.32 5.83
N THR A 107 7.70 1.25 6.43
CA THR A 107 7.70 1.02 7.88
C THR A 107 8.34 -0.30 8.31
N ALA A 108 8.51 -1.26 7.40
CA ALA A 108 9.09 -2.56 7.68
C ALA A 108 10.63 -2.53 7.69
N GLY A 109 11.22 -3.54 8.34
CA GLY A 109 12.68 -3.75 8.36
C GLY A 109 13.41 -2.94 9.42
N SER A 110 14.75 -3.03 9.38
CA SER A 110 15.66 -2.38 10.34
C SER A 110 15.92 -0.90 10.03
N ARG A 111 15.72 -0.48 8.79
CA ARG A 111 15.88 0.90 8.31
C ARG A 111 14.69 1.30 7.43
N PRO A 112 13.51 1.56 8.02
CA PRO A 112 12.34 1.95 7.26
C PRO A 112 12.53 3.34 6.65
N LEU A 113 12.04 3.51 5.43
CA LEU A 113 12.14 4.77 4.70
C LEU A 113 11.47 5.93 5.44
N GLY A 114 10.33 5.69 6.09
CA GLY A 114 9.62 6.69 6.88
C GLY A 114 10.42 7.24 8.03
N TYR A 115 11.27 6.42 8.68
CA TYR A 115 12.13 6.86 9.79
C TYR A 115 13.44 7.52 9.33
N LEU A 116 13.78 7.36 8.05
CA LEU A 116 14.93 8.05 7.44
C LEU A 116 14.56 9.42 6.86
N GLY A 117 13.31 9.85 7.01
CA GLY A 117 12.83 11.11 6.46
C GLY A 117 12.65 11.09 4.93
N LEU A 118 12.56 9.90 4.34
CA LEU A 118 12.37 9.68 2.90
C LEU A 118 10.90 9.43 2.53
N GLY A 119 9.96 9.98 3.31
CA GLY A 119 8.54 9.79 3.10
C GLY A 119 7.74 11.08 3.03
#